data_2bbce23d33498dafcc4782f7331305df
#
_entry.id   2bbce23d33498dafcc4782f7331305df
#
_cell.length_a   1.000
_cell.length_b   1.000
_cell.length_c   1.000
_cell.angle_alpha   90.00
_cell.angle_beta   90.00
_cell.angle_gamma   90.00
#
_symmetry.space_group_name_H-M   'P 1'
#
loop_
_entity.id
_entity.type
_entity.pdbx_description
1 polymer ?
#
loop_
_entity_poly.entity_id
_entity_poly.type
_entity_poly.pdbx_seq_one_letter_code
_entity_poly.pdbx_strand_id
1 'polypeptide(L)'
;MFLALSEMRRAKVRFGLLSGAVALLVFLILFQQAISTGLIDQFIGALKHQSADVLVYNAQARKNLEGSIVLPDQAAAIAAVEGVERAAPLGEGTFTVIAGDPGSEEQDAVVFGYELGGPGAPTTLVEGRLPEADGEAVASSRDAADGFDIGDTVTVVPNAGGSEVSFTVVGLADEINYSVAPTLFVDFAGYEAARRAVNPDATTVLPTVVAVRVADGADAATVAAAVNASVDGVEALTRQEAVDGSPGVSSVRQSFSVILLLFYLVVPLITGLFFLIVTFQKAGALTLLRAIGSPAGLLVRSLLVQVVLVVASGALLATLLFWVLSRGDLGSITVPFDLGVVAFTFVVVLVLALLTALAAVRRVLRIDPIAATTGAGVHI
;
A
#
# COMPACT_ATOMS: atom_id res chain seq x y z
N MET A 1 3.96 -2.75 -39.67
CA MET A 1 4.06 -1.50 -38.92
C MET A 1 3.50 -0.29 -39.69
N PHE A 2 3.89 -0.07 -40.92
CA PHE A 2 3.42 1.07 -41.74
C PHE A 2 1.89 1.11 -41.90
N LEU A 3 1.23 -0.02 -42.15
CA LEU A 3 -0.23 -0.13 -42.29
C LEU A 3 -0.96 0.31 -40.99
N ALA A 4 -0.51 -0.15 -39.83
CA ALA A 4 -1.12 0.21 -38.54
C ALA A 4 -1.03 1.73 -38.25
N LEU A 5 0.13 2.33 -38.50
CA LEU A 5 0.32 3.78 -38.31
C LEU A 5 -0.49 4.63 -39.30
N SER A 6 -0.56 4.23 -40.58
CA SER A 6 -1.33 4.97 -41.60
C SER A 6 -2.83 4.93 -41.32
N GLU A 7 -3.34 3.81 -40.80
CA GLU A 7 -4.74 3.67 -40.37
C GLU A 7 -5.06 4.53 -39.14
N MET A 8 -4.18 4.52 -38.13
CA MET A 8 -4.34 5.36 -36.94
C MET A 8 -4.35 6.86 -37.31
N ARG A 9 -3.48 7.27 -38.26
CA ARG A 9 -3.47 8.66 -38.76
C ARG A 9 -4.73 9.06 -39.51
N ARG A 10 -5.42 8.14 -40.15
CA ARG A 10 -6.69 8.41 -40.88
C ARG A 10 -7.90 8.44 -39.96
N ALA A 11 -7.85 7.71 -38.81
CA ALA A 11 -8.94 7.62 -37.84
C ALA A 11 -8.54 8.20 -36.48
N LYS A 12 -7.85 9.36 -36.45
CA LYS A 12 -7.26 9.97 -35.23
C LYS A 12 -8.23 10.10 -34.07
N VAL A 13 -9.44 10.58 -34.32
CA VAL A 13 -10.46 10.78 -33.28
C VAL A 13 -10.83 9.45 -32.58
N ARG A 14 -11.02 8.42 -33.38
CA ARG A 14 -11.42 7.10 -32.87
C ARG A 14 -10.35 6.44 -32.01
N PHE A 15 -9.09 6.45 -32.49
CA PHE A 15 -7.98 5.91 -31.72
C PHE A 15 -7.62 6.81 -30.55
N GLY A 16 -7.77 8.12 -30.66
CA GLY A 16 -7.61 9.07 -29.57
C GLY A 16 -8.61 8.84 -28.44
N LEU A 17 -9.89 8.66 -28.78
CA LEU A 17 -10.93 8.33 -27.78
C LEU A 17 -10.66 7.00 -27.06
N LEU A 18 -10.20 5.99 -27.82
CA LEU A 18 -9.84 4.71 -27.19
C LEU A 18 -8.61 4.83 -26.29
N SER A 19 -7.56 5.51 -26.75
CA SER A 19 -6.38 5.80 -25.90
C SER A 19 -6.77 6.60 -24.65
N GLY A 20 -7.70 7.56 -24.79
CA GLY A 20 -8.25 8.31 -23.65
C GLY A 20 -9.04 7.43 -22.68
N ALA A 21 -9.85 6.50 -23.19
CA ALA A 21 -10.59 5.55 -22.35
C ALA A 21 -9.62 4.61 -21.61
N VAL A 22 -8.60 4.08 -22.30
CA VAL A 22 -7.55 3.27 -21.66
C VAL A 22 -6.76 4.09 -20.64
N ALA A 23 -6.44 5.35 -20.97
CA ALA A 23 -5.75 6.25 -20.06
C ALA A 23 -6.55 6.48 -18.76
N LEU A 24 -7.84 6.74 -18.88
CA LEU A 24 -8.71 6.93 -17.72
C LEU A 24 -8.77 5.66 -16.85
N LEU A 25 -8.90 4.49 -17.45
CA LEU A 25 -8.96 3.23 -16.72
C LEU A 25 -7.64 2.90 -16.03
N VAL A 26 -6.51 3.07 -16.72
CA VAL A 26 -5.16 2.86 -16.12
C VAL A 26 -4.92 3.87 -15.00
N PHE A 27 -5.32 5.13 -15.20
CA PHE A 27 -5.25 6.16 -14.15
C PHE A 27 -6.06 5.76 -12.91
N LEU A 28 -7.31 5.28 -13.10
CA LEU A 28 -8.14 4.81 -11.99
C LEU A 28 -7.53 3.61 -11.26
N ILE A 29 -6.87 2.69 -11.97
CA ILE A 29 -6.16 1.57 -11.35
C ILE A 29 -5.00 2.08 -10.50
N LEU A 30 -4.16 2.97 -11.04
CA LEU A 30 -3.01 3.54 -10.31
C LEU A 30 -3.47 4.35 -9.11
N PHE A 31 -4.50 5.18 -9.28
CA PHE A 31 -5.07 5.98 -8.21
C PHE A 31 -5.68 5.12 -7.10
N GLN A 32 -6.43 4.07 -7.47
CA GLN A 32 -7.01 3.12 -6.54
C GLN A 32 -5.94 2.37 -5.73
N GLN A 33 -4.85 1.95 -6.39
CA GLN A 33 -3.73 1.29 -5.70
C GLN A 33 -3.02 2.24 -4.74
N ALA A 34 -2.79 3.49 -5.15
CA ALA A 34 -2.14 4.49 -4.32
C ALA A 34 -2.97 4.82 -3.07
N ILE A 35 -4.30 5.02 -3.23
CA ILE A 35 -5.20 5.20 -2.08
C ILE A 35 -5.15 3.99 -1.14
N SER A 36 -5.20 2.77 -1.70
CA SER A 36 -5.14 1.55 -0.89
C SER A 36 -3.85 1.47 -0.08
N THR A 37 -2.71 1.74 -0.69
CA THR A 37 -1.41 1.74 -0.02
C THR A 37 -1.33 2.86 1.01
N GLY A 38 -1.68 4.09 0.65
CA GLY A 38 -1.65 5.23 1.57
C GLY A 38 -2.57 5.06 2.77
N LEU A 39 -3.76 4.46 2.58
CA LEU A 39 -4.66 4.16 3.68
C LEU A 39 -4.10 3.07 4.61
N ILE A 40 -3.54 1.99 4.05
CA ILE A 40 -2.91 0.93 4.83
C ILE A 40 -1.72 1.50 5.62
N ASP A 41 -0.89 2.33 5.03
CA ASP A 41 0.25 2.95 5.71
C ASP A 41 -0.21 3.88 6.86
N GLN A 42 -1.35 4.55 6.74
CA GLN A 42 -1.94 5.30 7.84
C GLN A 42 -2.45 4.40 8.98
N PHE A 43 -2.89 3.19 8.67
CA PHE A 43 -3.37 2.26 9.71
C PHE A 43 -2.25 1.55 10.46
N ILE A 44 -1.15 1.21 9.78
CA ILE A 44 -0.12 0.30 10.32
C ILE A 44 1.31 0.74 9.98
N GLY A 45 1.49 1.98 9.53
CA GLY A 45 2.81 2.49 9.15
C GLY A 45 3.85 2.33 10.27
N ALA A 46 3.47 2.62 11.51
CA ALA A 46 4.34 2.45 12.67
C ALA A 46 4.85 1.01 12.84
N LEU A 47 4.01 0.00 12.56
CA LEU A 47 4.44 -1.41 12.59
C LEU A 47 5.32 -1.79 11.40
N LYS A 48 5.04 -1.23 10.24
CA LYS A 48 5.75 -1.52 8.99
C LYS A 48 7.16 -0.92 8.99
N HIS A 49 7.29 0.31 9.50
CA HIS A 49 8.50 1.12 9.40
C HIS A 49 9.28 1.26 10.73
N GLN A 50 9.18 0.25 11.59
CA GLN A 50 10.00 0.12 12.79
C GLN A 50 11.12 -0.93 12.60
N SER A 51 12.14 -0.93 13.47
CA SER A 51 13.39 -1.65 13.29
C SER A 51 13.43 -3.08 13.83
N ALA A 52 12.36 -3.57 14.49
CA ALA A 52 12.34 -4.96 14.95
C ALA A 52 12.12 -5.94 13.79
N ASP A 53 12.75 -7.09 13.84
CA ASP A 53 12.59 -8.16 12.86
C ASP A 53 11.40 -9.07 13.20
N VAL A 54 11.18 -9.29 14.50
CA VAL A 54 10.07 -10.08 15.06
C VAL A 54 9.35 -9.27 16.13
N LEU A 55 8.03 -9.35 16.13
CA LEU A 55 7.15 -8.79 17.15
C LEU A 55 6.44 -9.93 17.88
N VAL A 56 6.55 -9.92 19.20
CA VAL A 56 5.97 -10.98 20.02
C VAL A 56 4.79 -10.43 20.82
N TYR A 57 3.61 -10.91 20.48
CA TYR A 57 2.33 -10.57 21.08
C TYR A 57 1.93 -11.57 22.17
N ASN A 58 1.00 -11.18 23.00
CA ASN A 58 0.22 -12.15 23.76
C ASN A 58 -0.68 -12.95 22.80
N ALA A 59 -0.68 -14.29 22.90
CA ALA A 59 -1.44 -15.15 21.99
C ALA A 59 -2.96 -14.89 22.01
N GLN A 60 -3.51 -14.39 23.11
CA GLN A 60 -4.93 -14.09 23.26
C GLN A 60 -5.31 -12.75 22.61
N ALA A 61 -4.34 -11.89 22.31
CA ALA A 61 -4.56 -10.58 21.69
C ALA A 61 -4.96 -10.66 20.20
N ARG A 62 -4.82 -11.82 19.58
CA ARG A 62 -5.18 -12.04 18.17
C ARG A 62 -4.55 -11.00 17.24
N LYS A 63 -3.26 -10.72 17.45
CA LYS A 63 -2.46 -9.76 16.67
C LYS A 63 -2.93 -8.30 16.81
N ASN A 64 -3.73 -7.99 17.81
CA ASN A 64 -4.11 -6.62 18.13
C ASN A 64 -3.12 -6.05 19.14
N LEU A 65 -2.46 -4.93 18.79
CA LEU A 65 -1.49 -4.26 19.65
C LEU A 65 -2.16 -3.77 20.96
N GLU A 66 -3.26 -3.05 20.85
CA GLU A 66 -3.97 -2.44 21.97
C GLU A 66 -4.42 -3.49 23.01
N GLY A 67 -4.77 -4.69 22.54
CA GLY A 67 -5.22 -5.79 23.41
C GLY A 67 -4.10 -6.70 23.88
N SER A 68 -2.84 -6.44 23.50
CA SER A 68 -1.70 -7.29 23.84
C SER A 68 -0.99 -6.78 25.08
N ILE A 69 -0.65 -7.71 25.98
CA ILE A 69 0.19 -7.45 27.16
C ILE A 69 1.13 -8.63 27.30
N VAL A 70 2.44 -8.36 27.31
CA VAL A 70 3.47 -9.37 27.53
C VAL A 70 4.01 -9.25 28.94
N LEU A 71 4.06 -10.38 29.66
CA LEU A 71 4.51 -10.42 31.03
C LEU A 71 6.05 -10.39 31.12
N PRO A 72 6.65 -9.89 32.23
CA PRO A 72 8.09 -9.84 32.41
C PRO A 72 8.79 -11.19 32.27
N ASP A 73 8.19 -12.26 32.78
CA ASP A 73 8.74 -13.61 32.68
C ASP A 73 8.76 -14.12 31.25
N GLN A 74 7.72 -13.76 30.46
CA GLN A 74 7.66 -14.05 29.02
C GLN A 74 8.73 -13.26 28.25
N ALA A 75 8.89 -11.96 28.54
CA ALA A 75 9.91 -11.14 27.92
C ALA A 75 11.33 -11.67 28.20
N ALA A 76 11.60 -12.10 29.43
CA ALA A 76 12.87 -12.73 29.81
C ALA A 76 13.10 -14.07 29.09
N ALA A 77 12.04 -14.88 28.93
CA ALA A 77 12.11 -16.16 28.23
C ALA A 77 12.36 -15.92 26.71
N ILE A 78 11.71 -14.91 26.10
CA ILE A 78 11.92 -14.52 24.70
C ILE A 78 13.40 -14.12 24.48
N ALA A 79 13.97 -13.31 25.37
CA ALA A 79 15.35 -12.86 25.26
C ALA A 79 16.38 -14.00 25.34
N ALA A 80 16.01 -15.16 25.96
CA ALA A 80 16.87 -16.31 26.08
C ALA A 80 16.79 -17.30 24.90
N VAL A 81 15.93 -17.07 23.91
CA VAL A 81 15.77 -17.95 22.73
C VAL A 81 16.97 -17.82 21.81
N GLU A 82 17.45 -18.94 21.31
CA GLU A 82 18.56 -18.98 20.33
C GLU A 82 18.21 -18.19 19.06
N GLY A 83 19.12 -17.35 18.60
CA GLY A 83 18.94 -16.48 17.45
C GLY A 83 18.35 -15.11 17.78
N VAL A 84 17.96 -14.84 19.02
CA VAL A 84 17.60 -13.50 19.52
C VAL A 84 18.89 -12.76 19.88
N GLU A 85 19.18 -11.64 19.20
CA GLU A 85 20.28 -10.74 19.57
C GLU A 85 19.84 -9.82 20.71
N ARG A 86 18.66 -9.22 20.58
CA ARG A 86 18.09 -8.31 21.57
C ARG A 86 16.57 -8.38 21.55
N ALA A 87 15.99 -8.47 22.73
CA ALA A 87 14.55 -8.35 22.96
C ALA A 87 14.31 -7.11 23.85
N ALA A 88 13.41 -6.22 23.44
CA ALA A 88 13.13 -4.99 24.15
C ALA A 88 11.62 -4.73 24.22
N PRO A 89 11.15 -4.03 25.27
CA PRO A 89 9.75 -3.68 25.38
C PRO A 89 9.35 -2.70 24.25
N LEU A 90 8.17 -2.89 23.69
CA LEU A 90 7.51 -1.95 22.81
C LEU A 90 6.09 -1.74 23.34
N GLY A 91 5.77 -0.49 23.68
CA GLY A 91 4.46 -0.06 24.12
C GLY A 91 3.70 0.65 23.02
N GLU A 92 2.41 0.50 22.97
CA GLU A 92 1.52 1.27 22.12
C GLU A 92 0.31 1.74 22.93
N GLY A 93 -0.14 2.95 22.68
CA GLY A 93 -1.37 3.47 23.28
C GLY A 93 -1.82 4.77 22.65
N THR A 94 -3.15 4.94 22.59
CA THR A 94 -3.78 6.19 22.16
C THR A 94 -3.97 7.11 23.37
N PHE A 95 -3.61 8.38 23.21
CA PHE A 95 -3.69 9.43 24.21
C PHE A 95 -4.32 10.68 23.63
N THR A 96 -5.12 11.37 24.43
CA THR A 96 -5.53 12.73 24.10
C THR A 96 -4.37 13.67 24.40
N VAL A 97 -3.97 14.47 23.43
CA VAL A 97 -2.83 15.37 23.51
C VAL A 97 -3.18 16.81 23.09
N ILE A 98 -2.39 17.78 23.56
CA ILE A 98 -2.31 19.13 23.05
C ILE A 98 -0.98 19.26 22.36
N ALA A 99 -0.98 19.53 21.03
CA ALA A 99 0.22 19.62 20.21
C ALA A 99 0.52 21.05 19.78
N GLY A 100 1.80 21.42 19.78
CA GLY A 100 2.29 22.74 19.39
C GLY A 100 2.01 23.82 20.43
N ASP A 101 1.28 24.86 20.04
CA ASP A 101 1.06 26.03 20.90
C ASP A 101 0.16 25.70 22.10
N PRO A 102 0.48 26.30 23.30
CA PRO A 102 -0.41 26.18 24.46
C PRO A 102 -1.80 26.76 24.18
N GLY A 103 -2.81 25.90 24.22
CA GLY A 103 -4.20 26.29 23.93
C GLY A 103 -4.73 25.81 22.59
N SER A 104 -3.94 25.03 21.84
CA SER A 104 -4.44 24.25 20.71
C SER A 104 -5.55 23.29 21.13
N GLU A 105 -6.39 22.86 20.18
CA GLU A 105 -7.45 21.90 20.45
C GLU A 105 -6.84 20.54 20.85
N GLU A 106 -7.57 19.86 21.75
CA GLU A 106 -7.25 18.48 22.12
C GLU A 106 -7.48 17.55 20.92
N GLN A 107 -6.54 16.65 20.68
CA GLN A 107 -6.63 15.66 19.63
C GLN A 107 -6.06 14.32 20.11
N ASP A 108 -6.50 13.23 19.46
CA ASP A 108 -5.95 11.92 19.76
C ASP A 108 -4.65 11.68 18.99
N ALA A 109 -3.63 11.17 19.68
CA ALA A 109 -2.36 10.74 19.10
C ALA A 109 -1.98 9.37 19.64
N VAL A 110 -1.31 8.58 18.80
CA VAL A 110 -0.75 7.29 19.20
C VAL A 110 0.71 7.48 19.60
N VAL A 111 1.05 6.94 20.76
CA VAL A 111 2.43 6.95 21.29
C VAL A 111 2.98 5.55 21.27
N PHE A 112 4.08 5.36 20.56
CA PHE A 112 4.91 4.16 20.63
C PHE A 112 6.09 4.40 21.56
N GLY A 113 6.21 3.60 22.62
CA GLY A 113 7.36 3.61 23.52
C GLY A 113 8.30 2.46 23.21
N TYR A 114 9.56 2.74 22.95
CA TYR A 114 10.57 1.73 22.66
C TYR A 114 11.86 1.98 23.47
N GLU A 115 12.69 0.96 23.62
CA GLU A 115 13.99 1.13 24.28
C GLU A 115 14.98 1.86 23.37
N LEU A 116 15.52 3.01 23.81
CA LEU A 116 16.46 3.80 23.01
C LEU A 116 17.65 2.97 22.54
N GLY A 117 17.94 3.03 21.24
CA GLY A 117 18.97 2.22 20.60
C GLY A 117 18.62 0.73 20.47
N GLY A 118 17.43 0.31 20.92
CA GLY A 118 16.88 -1.03 20.77
C GLY A 118 16.07 -1.24 19.50
N PRO A 119 15.49 -2.45 19.31
CA PRO A 119 14.50 -2.71 18.31
C PRO A 119 13.20 -1.95 18.61
N GLY A 120 12.46 -1.58 17.54
CA GLY A 120 11.21 -0.81 17.64
C GLY A 120 11.35 0.66 17.26
N ALA A 121 12.57 1.17 17.04
CA ALA A 121 12.80 2.54 16.58
C ALA A 121 12.24 2.75 15.14
N PRO A 122 11.73 3.94 14.79
CA PRO A 122 11.33 4.25 13.42
C PRO A 122 12.53 4.22 12.48
N THR A 123 12.32 3.73 11.24
CA THR A 123 13.40 3.53 10.25
C THR A 123 13.37 4.53 9.09
N THR A 124 12.33 5.33 8.99
CA THR A 124 12.07 6.25 7.87
C THR A 124 12.28 7.72 8.25
N LEU A 125 13.28 7.99 9.08
CA LEU A 125 13.61 9.35 9.47
C LEU A 125 13.97 10.21 8.25
N VAL A 126 13.30 11.37 8.11
CA VAL A 126 13.50 12.31 6.99
C VAL A 126 14.11 13.62 7.43
N GLU A 127 13.91 14.03 8.70
CA GLU A 127 14.46 15.25 9.25
C GLU A 127 14.77 15.09 10.73
N GLY A 128 15.77 15.82 11.24
CA GLY A 128 16.16 15.76 12.66
C GLY A 128 16.91 14.49 13.02
N ARG A 129 16.64 13.94 14.20
CA ARG A 129 17.31 12.76 14.77
C ARG A 129 16.33 11.88 15.54
N LEU A 130 16.75 10.67 15.86
CA LEU A 130 16.04 9.80 16.80
C LEU A 130 16.16 10.36 18.24
N PRO A 131 15.21 10.04 19.14
CA PRO A 131 15.30 10.37 20.56
C PRO A 131 16.55 9.77 21.18
N GLU A 132 17.24 10.57 21.98
CA GLU A 132 18.44 10.16 22.74
C GLU A 132 18.26 10.34 24.25
N ALA A 133 17.21 11.05 24.68
CA ALA A 133 16.90 11.36 26.05
C ALA A 133 15.39 11.25 26.33
N ASP A 134 15.05 11.11 27.60
CA ASP A 134 13.67 11.14 28.08
C ASP A 134 12.99 12.44 27.68
N GLY A 135 11.72 12.36 27.29
CA GLY A 135 10.93 13.52 26.85
C GLY A 135 11.20 13.99 25.43
N GLU A 136 12.02 13.28 24.66
CA GLU A 136 12.16 13.51 23.21
C GLU A 136 11.28 12.57 22.41
N ALA A 137 10.79 13.04 21.25
CA ALA A 137 9.95 12.26 20.35
C ALA A 137 10.38 12.40 18.89
N VAL A 138 10.11 11.35 18.10
CA VAL A 138 9.99 11.42 16.64
C VAL A 138 8.52 11.39 16.30
N ALA A 139 8.08 12.34 15.47
CA ALA A 139 6.70 12.44 15.00
C ALA A 139 6.57 12.06 13.51
N SER A 140 5.36 11.80 13.08
CA SER A 140 5.07 11.64 11.66
C SER A 140 5.24 12.97 10.92
N SER A 141 6.04 12.99 9.86
CA SER A 141 6.25 14.17 9.01
C SER A 141 4.95 14.72 8.41
N ARG A 142 3.95 13.89 8.27
CA ARG A 142 2.63 14.25 7.76
C ARG A 142 1.90 15.20 8.69
N ASP A 143 2.07 15.02 10.00
CA ASP A 143 1.33 15.72 11.04
C ASP A 143 2.07 16.97 11.52
N ALA A 144 3.23 17.32 10.89
CA ALA A 144 4.05 18.47 11.27
C ALA A 144 3.26 19.80 11.28
N ALA A 145 2.36 20.00 10.30
CA ALA A 145 1.54 21.21 10.23
C ALA A 145 0.47 21.29 11.35
N ASP A 146 0.17 20.18 12.02
CA ASP A 146 -0.83 20.05 13.06
C ASP A 146 -0.23 20.11 14.49
N GLY A 147 0.98 20.70 14.62
CA GLY A 147 1.66 20.89 15.89
C GLY A 147 2.62 19.77 16.30
N PHE A 148 3.06 18.96 15.31
CA PHE A 148 4.04 17.89 15.51
C PHE A 148 5.35 18.15 14.76
N ASP A 149 5.69 19.42 14.49
CA ASP A 149 6.95 19.78 13.82
C ASP A 149 8.14 19.76 14.79
N ILE A 150 9.35 19.74 14.23
CA ILE A 150 10.58 19.77 15.03
C ILE A 150 10.61 21.03 15.91
N GLY A 151 10.77 20.81 17.20
CA GLY A 151 10.75 21.87 18.22
C GLY A 151 9.40 22.05 18.89
N ASP A 152 8.32 21.50 18.34
CA ASP A 152 7.02 21.53 18.98
C ASP A 152 6.99 20.65 20.22
N THR A 153 6.09 21.00 21.15
CA THR A 153 5.85 20.24 22.37
C THR A 153 4.48 19.58 22.28
N VAL A 154 4.43 18.28 22.52
CA VAL A 154 3.20 17.50 22.58
C VAL A 154 2.95 17.08 24.01
N THR A 155 1.87 17.59 24.59
CA THR A 155 1.53 17.37 26.01
C THR A 155 0.35 16.41 26.11
N VAL A 156 0.54 15.31 26.84
CA VAL A 156 -0.55 14.34 27.14
C VAL A 156 -1.49 14.96 28.17
N VAL A 157 -2.78 14.97 27.85
CA VAL A 157 -3.83 15.46 28.77
C VAL A 157 -4.01 14.44 29.90
N PRO A 158 -3.64 14.78 31.15
CA PRO A 158 -3.74 13.83 32.24
C PRO A 158 -5.17 13.67 32.73
N ASN A 159 -5.53 12.47 33.21
CA ASN A 159 -6.74 12.26 33.98
C ASN A 159 -6.58 12.83 35.40
N ALA A 160 -7.70 12.91 36.13
CA ALA A 160 -7.71 13.41 37.51
C ALA A 160 -6.71 12.63 38.40
N GLY A 161 -5.73 13.34 38.96
CA GLY A 161 -4.65 12.76 39.77
C GLY A 161 -3.39 12.35 38.99
N GLY A 162 -3.42 12.42 37.66
CA GLY A 162 -2.24 12.21 36.82
C GLY A 162 -1.32 13.43 36.76
N SER A 163 -0.07 13.22 36.44
CA SER A 163 0.91 14.29 36.18
C SER A 163 0.96 14.62 34.70
N GLU A 164 1.18 15.88 34.40
CA GLU A 164 1.43 16.32 33.00
C GLU A 164 2.71 15.68 32.45
N VAL A 165 2.65 15.17 31.24
CA VAL A 165 3.77 14.58 30.51
C VAL A 165 3.85 15.23 29.14
N SER A 166 5.02 15.75 28.81
CA SER A 166 5.26 16.45 27.54
C SER A 166 6.46 15.84 26.81
N PHE A 167 6.37 15.81 25.50
CA PHE A 167 7.42 15.34 24.60
C PHE A 167 7.80 16.48 23.65
N THR A 168 9.09 16.70 23.46
CA THR A 168 9.61 17.62 22.43
C THR A 168 9.93 16.84 21.17
N VAL A 169 9.38 17.25 20.03
CA VAL A 169 9.67 16.64 18.74
C VAL A 169 11.10 17.01 18.30
N VAL A 170 11.96 16.02 18.13
CA VAL A 170 13.37 16.18 17.73
C VAL A 170 13.65 15.61 16.35
N GLY A 171 12.69 14.93 15.73
CA GLY A 171 12.81 14.41 14.38
C GLY A 171 11.47 14.07 13.78
N LEU A 172 11.45 13.99 12.45
CA LEU A 172 10.30 13.61 11.65
C LEU A 172 10.61 12.35 10.85
N ALA A 173 9.64 11.43 10.81
CA ALA A 173 9.74 10.20 10.04
C ALA A 173 8.52 10.04 9.13
N ASP A 174 8.72 9.50 7.92
CA ASP A 174 7.67 9.25 6.97
C ASP A 174 6.96 7.92 7.25
N GLU A 175 5.66 7.86 6.91
CA GLU A 175 4.87 6.63 6.90
C GLU A 175 4.86 5.89 8.24
N ILE A 176 4.88 6.61 9.38
CA ILE A 176 4.83 6.02 10.73
C ILE A 176 3.49 6.21 11.43
N ASN A 177 2.44 6.66 10.75
CA ASN A 177 1.11 6.79 11.34
C ASN A 177 0.55 5.41 11.76
N TYR A 178 -0.27 5.42 12.80
CA TYR A 178 -1.00 4.25 13.28
C TYR A 178 -2.45 4.62 13.58
N SER A 179 -3.39 3.72 13.25
CA SER A 179 -4.84 3.93 13.44
C SER A 179 -5.39 5.24 12.86
N VAL A 180 -4.77 5.76 11.76
CA VAL A 180 -5.13 7.04 11.10
C VAL A 180 -4.98 8.24 12.03
N ALA A 181 -4.13 8.18 13.03
CA ALA A 181 -3.87 9.24 14.00
C ALA A 181 -2.42 9.72 13.91
N PRO A 182 -2.12 10.96 14.33
CA PRO A 182 -0.77 11.42 14.59
C PRO A 182 -0.03 10.45 15.49
N THR A 183 1.22 10.16 15.15
CA THR A 183 1.97 9.11 15.83
C THR A 183 3.33 9.62 16.28
N LEU A 184 3.66 9.31 17.52
CA LEU A 184 4.91 9.65 18.18
C LEU A 184 5.67 8.39 18.57
N PHE A 185 6.98 8.41 18.37
CA PHE A 185 7.90 7.42 18.92
C PHE A 185 8.74 8.08 20.02
N VAL A 186 8.63 7.56 21.24
CA VAL A 186 9.29 8.06 22.43
C VAL A 186 10.10 6.95 23.11
N ASP A 187 10.93 7.27 24.11
CA ASP A 187 11.51 6.24 24.96
C ASP A 187 10.42 5.47 25.75
N PHE A 188 10.72 4.23 26.17
CA PHE A 188 9.74 3.41 26.87
C PHE A 188 9.35 3.99 28.23
N ALA A 189 10.26 4.70 28.92
CA ALA A 189 9.96 5.37 30.18
C ALA A 189 8.99 6.55 29.99
N GLY A 190 9.11 7.29 28.90
CA GLY A 190 8.15 8.32 28.49
C GLY A 190 6.76 7.76 28.20
N TYR A 191 6.69 6.62 27.50
CA TYR A 191 5.43 5.91 27.32
C TYR A 191 4.81 5.46 28.64
N GLU A 192 5.63 4.91 29.57
CA GLU A 192 5.15 4.57 30.90
C GLU A 192 4.61 5.79 31.66
N ALA A 193 5.27 6.93 31.54
CA ALA A 193 4.82 8.18 32.16
C ALA A 193 3.47 8.63 31.55
N ALA A 194 3.32 8.58 30.22
CA ALA A 194 2.06 8.89 29.54
C ALA A 194 0.92 7.95 29.99
N ARG A 195 1.21 6.64 30.14
CA ARG A 195 0.22 5.67 30.65
C ARG A 195 -0.19 5.97 32.08
N ARG A 196 0.74 6.39 32.95
CA ARG A 196 0.43 6.79 34.31
C ARG A 196 -0.29 8.15 34.40
N ALA A 197 -0.04 9.07 33.46
CA ALA A 197 -0.79 10.32 33.38
C ALA A 197 -2.30 10.08 33.18
N VAL A 198 -2.66 9.13 32.31
CA VAL A 198 -4.08 8.79 32.06
C VAL A 198 -4.63 7.73 32.98
N ASN A 199 -3.78 6.94 33.65
CA ASN A 199 -4.17 5.94 34.67
C ASN A 199 -3.25 6.04 35.89
N PRO A 200 -3.48 6.98 36.81
CA PRO A 200 -2.61 7.23 37.97
C PRO A 200 -2.51 6.04 38.93
N ASP A 201 -3.51 5.17 38.94
CA ASP A 201 -3.54 3.98 39.81
C ASP A 201 -2.72 2.80 39.25
N ALA A 202 -2.19 2.92 38.03
CA ALA A 202 -1.36 1.89 37.43
C ALA A 202 -0.01 1.76 38.19
N THR A 203 0.16 0.69 38.91
CA THR A 203 1.42 0.40 39.61
C THR A 203 2.52 -0.08 38.68
N THR A 204 2.17 -0.78 37.64
CA THR A 204 3.10 -1.31 36.62
C THR A 204 2.53 -1.09 35.22
N VAL A 205 3.34 -0.56 34.33
CA VAL A 205 3.02 -0.47 32.90
C VAL A 205 3.78 -1.59 32.20
N LEU A 206 3.02 -2.44 31.51
CA LEU A 206 3.59 -3.57 30.78
C LEU A 206 3.66 -3.24 29.28
N PRO A 207 4.65 -3.79 28.54
CA PRO A 207 4.73 -3.62 27.12
C PRO A 207 3.55 -4.32 26.42
N THR A 208 3.08 -3.72 25.34
CA THR A 208 2.06 -4.34 24.50
C THR A 208 2.64 -5.50 23.70
N VAL A 209 3.86 -5.38 23.23
CA VAL A 209 4.63 -6.43 22.57
C VAL A 209 6.09 -6.39 22.97
N VAL A 210 6.81 -7.45 22.70
CA VAL A 210 8.27 -7.47 22.74
C VAL A 210 8.80 -7.38 21.33
N ALA A 211 9.59 -6.33 21.06
CA ALA A 211 10.32 -6.13 19.83
C ALA A 211 11.63 -6.92 19.88
N VAL A 212 11.89 -7.70 18.82
CA VAL A 212 13.07 -8.58 18.75
C VAL A 212 13.91 -8.19 17.54
N ARG A 213 15.22 -8.03 17.78
CA ARG A 213 16.26 -8.04 16.75
C ARG A 213 16.85 -9.43 16.71
N VAL A 214 16.92 -10.00 15.50
CA VAL A 214 17.55 -11.30 15.31
C VAL A 214 19.06 -11.16 15.14
N ALA A 215 19.80 -12.19 15.56
CA ALA A 215 21.24 -12.23 15.42
C ALA A 215 21.66 -12.25 13.93
N ASP A 216 22.85 -11.71 13.65
CA ASP A 216 23.38 -11.65 12.29
C ASP A 216 23.41 -13.04 11.64
N GLY A 217 22.78 -13.13 10.46
CA GLY A 217 22.68 -14.38 9.69
C GLY A 217 21.55 -15.33 10.13
N ALA A 218 20.79 -15.00 11.18
CA ALA A 218 19.59 -15.74 11.55
C ALA A 218 18.40 -15.30 10.70
N ASP A 219 17.49 -16.23 10.41
CA ASP A 219 16.25 -15.94 9.68
C ASP A 219 15.14 -15.60 10.68
N ALA A 220 14.47 -14.46 10.46
CA ALA A 220 13.42 -13.95 11.35
C ALA A 220 12.25 -14.94 11.52
N ALA A 221 11.86 -15.65 10.45
CA ALA A 221 10.78 -16.64 10.53
C ALA A 221 11.19 -17.85 11.38
N THR A 222 12.45 -18.26 11.30
CA THR A 222 13.00 -19.35 12.10
C THR A 222 13.05 -18.96 13.59
N VAL A 223 13.48 -17.73 13.91
CA VAL A 223 13.50 -17.22 15.29
C VAL A 223 12.08 -17.04 15.83
N ALA A 224 11.14 -16.52 15.05
CA ALA A 224 9.74 -16.43 15.44
C ALA A 224 9.14 -17.82 15.75
N ALA A 225 9.43 -18.83 14.94
CA ALA A 225 9.01 -20.21 15.17
C ALA A 225 9.64 -20.79 16.46
N ALA A 226 10.92 -20.51 16.73
CA ALA A 226 11.61 -20.93 17.94
C ALA A 226 11.01 -20.30 19.21
N VAL A 227 10.67 -19.00 19.16
CA VAL A 227 9.96 -18.31 20.26
C VAL A 227 8.61 -18.95 20.51
N ASN A 228 7.81 -19.19 19.45
CA ASN A 228 6.49 -19.83 19.54
C ASN A 228 6.56 -21.27 20.10
N ALA A 229 7.65 -21.97 19.89
CA ALA A 229 7.86 -23.33 20.41
C ALA A 229 8.35 -23.35 21.86
N SER A 230 9.02 -22.28 22.32
CA SER A 230 9.74 -22.25 23.61
C SER A 230 9.02 -21.46 24.69
N VAL A 231 8.14 -20.50 24.31
CA VAL A 231 7.49 -19.60 25.25
C VAL A 231 5.97 -19.74 25.17
N ASP A 232 5.35 -20.19 26.26
CA ASP A 232 3.91 -20.36 26.30
C ASP A 232 3.15 -19.03 26.37
N GLY A 233 1.98 -18.97 25.71
CA GLY A 233 1.06 -17.84 25.81
C GLY A 233 1.45 -16.63 24.98
N VAL A 234 2.43 -16.76 24.10
CA VAL A 234 2.85 -15.72 23.14
C VAL A 234 2.62 -16.14 21.69
N GLU A 235 2.54 -15.16 20.80
CA GLU A 235 2.51 -15.32 19.36
C GLU A 235 3.60 -14.43 18.77
N ALA A 236 4.71 -15.03 18.36
CA ALA A 236 5.80 -14.35 17.68
C ALA A 236 5.56 -14.36 16.18
N LEU A 237 5.68 -13.20 15.57
CA LEU A 237 5.44 -12.95 14.16
C LEU A 237 6.61 -12.17 13.58
N THR A 238 7.02 -12.48 12.37
CA THR A 238 7.88 -11.58 11.62
C THR A 238 7.18 -10.23 11.42
N ARG A 239 7.94 -9.16 11.23
CA ARG A 239 7.37 -7.82 10.96
C ARG A 239 6.32 -7.86 9.85
N GLN A 240 6.58 -8.60 8.75
CA GLN A 240 5.64 -8.72 7.65
C GLN A 240 4.35 -9.46 8.05
N GLU A 241 4.46 -10.55 8.81
CA GLU A 241 3.29 -11.29 9.30
C GLU A 241 2.46 -10.46 10.30
N ALA A 242 3.11 -9.65 11.14
CA ALA A 242 2.44 -8.73 12.06
C ALA A 242 1.64 -7.66 11.29
N VAL A 243 2.25 -7.08 10.25
CA VAL A 243 1.60 -6.13 9.33
C VAL A 243 0.40 -6.77 8.61
N ASP A 244 0.60 -7.94 8.00
CA ASP A 244 -0.45 -8.63 7.25
C ASP A 244 -1.58 -9.18 8.13
N GLY A 245 -1.25 -9.51 9.38
CA GLY A 245 -2.16 -10.04 10.38
C GLY A 245 -2.91 -8.99 11.21
N SER A 246 -2.55 -7.71 11.09
CA SER A 246 -3.17 -6.63 11.87
C SER A 246 -4.68 -6.54 11.61
N PRO A 247 -5.49 -6.42 12.68
CA PRO A 247 -6.95 -6.34 12.55
C PRO A 247 -7.38 -5.18 11.66
N GLY A 248 -8.35 -5.42 10.78
CA GLY A 248 -8.87 -4.42 9.84
C GLY A 248 -8.09 -4.30 8.54
N VAL A 249 -6.77 -4.48 8.52
CA VAL A 249 -5.94 -4.38 7.30
C VAL A 249 -6.35 -5.41 6.25
N SER A 250 -6.58 -6.65 6.65
CA SER A 250 -7.03 -7.71 5.75
C SER A 250 -8.37 -7.37 5.08
N SER A 251 -9.33 -6.80 5.84
CA SER A 251 -10.64 -6.39 5.33
C SER A 251 -10.55 -5.23 4.35
N VAL A 252 -9.71 -4.22 4.67
CA VAL A 252 -9.41 -3.09 3.79
C VAL A 252 -8.78 -3.60 2.50
N ARG A 253 -7.69 -4.38 2.61
CA ARG A 253 -6.98 -4.97 1.46
C ARG A 253 -7.91 -5.82 0.59
N GLN A 254 -8.78 -6.65 1.19
CA GLN A 254 -9.75 -7.44 0.45
C GLN A 254 -10.75 -6.58 -0.31
N SER A 255 -11.29 -5.53 0.32
CA SER A 255 -12.22 -4.60 -0.33
C SER A 255 -11.58 -3.91 -1.54
N PHE A 256 -10.36 -3.40 -1.39
CA PHE A 256 -9.62 -2.77 -2.48
C PHE A 256 -9.24 -3.77 -3.57
N SER A 257 -8.89 -5.00 -3.23
CA SER A 257 -8.56 -6.05 -4.22
C SER A 257 -9.74 -6.44 -5.10
N VAL A 258 -10.96 -6.46 -4.56
CA VAL A 258 -12.19 -6.71 -5.35
C VAL A 258 -12.42 -5.57 -6.35
N ILE A 259 -12.28 -4.31 -5.93
CA ILE A 259 -12.42 -3.17 -6.83
C ILE A 259 -11.35 -3.19 -7.93
N LEU A 260 -10.10 -3.49 -7.56
CA LEU A 260 -9.00 -3.62 -8.50
C LEU A 260 -9.22 -4.73 -9.53
N LEU A 261 -9.74 -5.89 -9.08
CA LEU A 261 -10.12 -6.99 -9.95
C LEU A 261 -11.18 -6.56 -10.97
N LEU A 262 -12.19 -5.78 -10.55
CA LEU A 262 -13.21 -5.24 -11.45
C LEU A 262 -12.60 -4.32 -12.50
N PHE A 263 -11.67 -3.44 -12.13
CA PHE A 263 -10.98 -2.59 -13.10
C PHE A 263 -10.16 -3.41 -14.09
N TYR A 264 -9.41 -4.41 -13.64
CA TYR A 264 -8.66 -5.31 -14.54
C TYR A 264 -9.57 -6.12 -15.46
N LEU A 265 -10.82 -6.37 -15.10
CA LEU A 265 -11.81 -7.03 -15.96
C LEU A 265 -12.43 -6.06 -16.98
N VAL A 266 -12.66 -4.80 -16.60
CA VAL A 266 -13.27 -3.78 -17.46
C VAL A 266 -12.33 -3.34 -18.59
N VAL A 267 -11.02 -3.22 -18.33
CA VAL A 267 -10.03 -2.82 -19.36
C VAL A 267 -10.06 -3.75 -20.57
N PRO A 268 -9.91 -5.08 -20.44
CA PRO A 268 -9.96 -5.99 -21.57
C PRO A 268 -11.34 -6.03 -22.23
N LEU A 269 -12.42 -5.87 -21.47
CA LEU A 269 -13.77 -5.83 -22.02
C LEU A 269 -13.94 -4.64 -22.99
N ILE A 270 -13.55 -3.44 -22.58
CA ILE A 270 -13.63 -2.23 -23.39
C ILE A 270 -12.71 -2.34 -24.62
N THR A 271 -11.45 -2.73 -24.40
CA THR A 271 -10.47 -2.90 -25.47
C THR A 271 -10.91 -4.00 -26.46
N GLY A 272 -11.36 -5.12 -25.94
CA GLY A 272 -11.84 -6.25 -26.75
C GLY A 272 -13.07 -5.90 -27.60
N LEU A 273 -14.06 -5.24 -26.98
CA LEU A 273 -15.27 -4.78 -27.70
C LEU A 273 -14.92 -3.78 -28.80
N PHE A 274 -14.06 -2.81 -28.50
CA PHE A 274 -13.62 -1.85 -29.49
C PHE A 274 -12.93 -2.53 -30.67
N PHE A 275 -11.95 -3.40 -30.42
CA PHE A 275 -11.25 -4.10 -31.52
C PHE A 275 -12.16 -5.08 -32.27
N LEU A 276 -13.14 -5.67 -31.60
CA LEU A 276 -14.18 -6.44 -32.25
C LEU A 276 -14.97 -5.59 -33.26
N ILE A 277 -15.47 -4.43 -32.83
CA ILE A 277 -16.20 -3.50 -33.69
C ILE A 277 -15.32 -3.03 -34.88
N VAL A 278 -14.06 -2.67 -34.62
CA VAL A 278 -13.10 -2.27 -35.67
C VAL A 278 -12.91 -3.40 -36.68
N THR A 279 -12.77 -4.62 -36.21
CA THR A 279 -12.54 -5.80 -37.05
C THR A 279 -13.77 -6.10 -37.90
N PHE A 280 -14.99 -6.03 -37.35
CA PHE A 280 -16.23 -6.18 -38.13
C PHE A 280 -16.40 -5.09 -39.19
N GLN A 281 -16.12 -3.84 -38.90
CA GLN A 281 -16.19 -2.75 -39.89
C GLN A 281 -15.22 -2.94 -41.03
N LYS A 282 -14.12 -3.66 -40.80
CA LYS A 282 -13.11 -3.96 -41.82
C LYS A 282 -13.28 -5.33 -42.46
N ALA A 283 -14.29 -6.13 -42.07
CA ALA A 283 -14.44 -7.50 -42.53
C ALA A 283 -14.46 -7.59 -44.09
N GLY A 284 -15.19 -6.71 -44.75
CA GLY A 284 -15.21 -6.65 -46.22
C GLY A 284 -13.85 -6.36 -46.88
N ALA A 285 -13.08 -5.41 -46.32
CA ALA A 285 -11.74 -5.13 -46.80
C ALA A 285 -10.74 -6.27 -46.48
N LEU A 286 -10.92 -6.93 -45.35
CA LEU A 286 -10.11 -8.08 -44.95
C LEU A 286 -10.38 -9.30 -45.85
N THR A 287 -11.63 -9.57 -46.23
CA THR A 287 -11.99 -10.62 -47.19
C THR A 287 -11.41 -10.36 -48.55
N LEU A 288 -11.45 -9.12 -49.01
CA LEU A 288 -10.86 -8.73 -50.32
C LEU A 288 -9.32 -8.92 -50.32
N LEU A 289 -8.64 -8.52 -49.25
CA LEU A 289 -7.20 -8.72 -49.08
C LEU A 289 -6.82 -10.20 -49.05
N ARG A 290 -7.67 -11.06 -48.43
CA ARG A 290 -7.48 -12.51 -48.44
C ARG A 290 -7.70 -13.10 -49.82
N ALA A 291 -8.67 -12.62 -50.57
CA ALA A 291 -8.91 -13.05 -51.95
C ALA A 291 -7.75 -12.76 -52.90
N ILE A 292 -6.98 -11.69 -52.65
CA ILE A 292 -5.77 -11.30 -53.40
C ILE A 292 -4.51 -12.06 -52.90
N GLY A 293 -4.66 -12.97 -51.88
CA GLY A 293 -3.57 -13.81 -51.39
C GLY A 293 -2.81 -13.26 -50.21
N SER A 294 -3.29 -12.23 -49.50
CA SER A 294 -2.61 -11.69 -48.31
C SER A 294 -2.69 -12.67 -47.11
N PRO A 295 -1.57 -13.00 -46.46
CA PRO A 295 -1.58 -13.96 -45.37
C PRO A 295 -2.32 -13.41 -44.16
N ALA A 296 -3.19 -14.21 -43.55
CA ALA A 296 -3.97 -13.86 -42.35
C ALA A 296 -3.09 -13.35 -41.17
N GLY A 297 -1.88 -13.90 -41.05
CA GLY A 297 -0.90 -13.50 -40.02
C GLY A 297 -0.47 -12.01 -40.10
N LEU A 298 -0.43 -11.43 -41.30
CA LEU A 298 -0.08 -10.02 -41.49
C LEU A 298 -1.18 -9.10 -40.95
N LEU A 299 -2.45 -9.50 -41.12
CA LEU A 299 -3.59 -8.77 -40.58
C LEU A 299 -3.68 -8.82 -39.07
N VAL A 300 -3.46 -10.02 -38.50
CA VAL A 300 -3.39 -10.21 -37.05
C VAL A 300 -2.28 -9.35 -36.45
N ARG A 301 -1.08 -9.39 -37.04
CA ARG A 301 0.07 -8.59 -36.58
C ARG A 301 -0.19 -7.07 -36.64
N SER A 302 -0.88 -6.60 -37.68
CA SER A 302 -1.27 -5.18 -37.80
C SER A 302 -2.22 -4.76 -36.68
N LEU A 303 -3.21 -5.59 -36.34
CA LEU A 303 -4.15 -5.33 -35.26
C LEU A 303 -3.47 -5.36 -33.89
N LEU A 304 -2.60 -6.36 -33.64
CA LEU A 304 -1.84 -6.43 -32.37
C LEU A 304 -0.93 -5.20 -32.18
N VAL A 305 -0.29 -4.72 -33.24
CA VAL A 305 0.49 -3.47 -33.18
C VAL A 305 -0.39 -2.27 -32.81
N GLN A 306 -1.62 -2.18 -33.34
CA GLN A 306 -2.57 -1.13 -32.96
C GLN A 306 -2.96 -1.22 -31.48
N VAL A 307 -3.22 -2.44 -30.96
CA VAL A 307 -3.48 -2.65 -29.52
C VAL A 307 -2.33 -2.13 -28.68
N VAL A 308 -1.09 -2.55 -29.00
CA VAL A 308 0.11 -2.10 -28.28
C VAL A 308 0.24 -0.58 -28.28
N LEU A 309 0.06 0.05 -29.45
CA LEU A 309 0.18 1.51 -29.54
C LEU A 309 -0.89 2.25 -28.74
N VAL A 310 -2.14 1.77 -28.78
CA VAL A 310 -3.25 2.35 -28.00
C VAL A 310 -3.02 2.19 -26.51
N VAL A 311 -2.68 0.99 -26.07
CA VAL A 311 -2.43 0.72 -24.64
C VAL A 311 -1.21 1.49 -24.16
N ALA A 312 -0.12 1.52 -24.93
CA ALA A 312 1.08 2.26 -24.56
C ALA A 312 0.85 3.77 -24.49
N SER A 313 0.13 4.34 -25.46
CA SER A 313 -0.20 5.78 -25.43
C SER A 313 -1.18 6.13 -24.30
N GLY A 314 -2.16 5.25 -24.03
CA GLY A 314 -3.09 5.41 -22.92
C GLY A 314 -2.39 5.32 -21.57
N ALA A 315 -1.54 4.30 -21.37
CA ALA A 315 -0.78 4.13 -20.14
C ALA A 315 0.21 5.29 -19.91
N LEU A 316 0.88 5.77 -20.96
CA LEU A 316 1.77 6.93 -20.85
C LEU A 316 1.00 8.18 -20.39
N LEU A 317 -0.17 8.44 -20.97
CA LEU A 317 -1.01 9.55 -20.57
C LEU A 317 -1.51 9.39 -19.12
N ALA A 318 -1.93 8.18 -18.73
CA ALA A 318 -2.35 7.86 -17.37
C ALA A 318 -1.22 8.11 -16.37
N THR A 319 -0.02 7.62 -16.67
CA THR A 319 1.17 7.80 -15.81
C THR A 319 1.53 9.27 -15.66
N LEU A 320 1.44 10.06 -16.74
CA LEU A 320 1.69 11.50 -16.69
C LEU A 320 0.67 12.22 -15.81
N LEU A 321 -0.61 11.91 -15.96
CA LEU A 321 -1.68 12.48 -15.14
C LEU A 321 -1.49 12.08 -13.66
N PHE A 322 -1.18 10.82 -13.40
CA PHE A 322 -0.94 10.29 -12.07
C PHE A 322 0.29 10.94 -11.41
N TRP A 323 1.38 11.12 -12.17
CA TRP A 323 2.58 11.80 -11.68
C TRP A 323 2.34 13.27 -11.34
N VAL A 324 1.52 13.98 -12.12
CA VAL A 324 1.11 15.35 -11.78
C VAL A 324 0.28 15.37 -10.50
N LEU A 325 -0.64 14.42 -10.36
CA LEU A 325 -1.49 14.31 -9.18
C LEU A 325 -0.70 13.95 -7.91
N SER A 326 0.29 13.04 -8.02
CA SER A 326 1.13 12.62 -6.89
C SER A 326 2.05 13.74 -6.34
N ARG A 327 2.20 14.84 -7.07
CA ARG A 327 2.91 16.05 -6.62
C ARG A 327 2.00 17.07 -5.94
N GLY A 328 0.69 16.88 -6.07
CA GLY A 328 -0.30 17.73 -5.42
C GLY A 328 -0.56 17.26 -4.01
N ASP A 329 -0.77 18.20 -3.11
CA ASP A 329 -1.24 17.90 -1.78
C ASP A 329 -2.76 17.62 -1.84
N LEU A 330 -3.16 16.38 -1.59
CA LEU A 330 -4.56 15.94 -1.55
C LEU A 330 -5.09 15.89 -0.11
N GLY A 331 -4.53 16.71 0.77
CA GLY A 331 -4.87 16.72 2.19
C GLY A 331 -4.25 15.53 2.93
N SER A 332 -5.04 14.84 3.73
CA SER A 332 -4.54 13.74 4.60
C SER A 332 -4.11 12.45 3.89
N ILE A 333 -4.26 12.33 2.55
CA ILE A 333 -3.92 11.11 1.83
C ILE A 333 -2.68 11.33 0.94
N THR A 334 -1.57 10.66 1.27
CA THR A 334 -0.41 10.60 0.38
C THR A 334 -0.70 9.65 -0.77
N VAL A 335 -0.40 10.09 -1.98
CA VAL A 335 -0.52 9.29 -3.19
C VAL A 335 0.91 8.94 -3.65
N PRO A 336 1.51 7.85 -3.15
CA PRO A 336 2.88 7.52 -3.48
C PRO A 336 3.00 7.17 -4.97
N PHE A 337 4.03 7.71 -5.65
CA PHE A 337 4.36 7.36 -7.01
C PHE A 337 5.40 6.25 -7.01
N ASP A 338 4.95 5.02 -7.22
CA ASP A 338 5.82 3.84 -7.35
C ASP A 338 5.93 3.41 -8.82
N LEU A 339 7.14 3.51 -9.36
CA LEU A 339 7.43 3.10 -10.74
C LEU A 339 7.26 1.58 -10.95
N GLY A 340 7.47 0.76 -9.93
CA GLY A 340 7.25 -0.69 -9.98
C GLY A 340 5.77 -1.02 -10.15
N VAL A 341 4.91 -0.36 -9.40
CA VAL A 341 3.44 -0.48 -9.50
C VAL A 341 2.96 -0.02 -10.88
N VAL A 342 3.48 1.10 -11.39
CA VAL A 342 3.16 1.60 -12.74
C VAL A 342 3.55 0.59 -13.81
N ALA A 343 4.79 0.07 -13.75
CA ALA A 343 5.29 -0.91 -14.71
C ALA A 343 4.51 -2.23 -14.67
N PHE A 344 4.20 -2.73 -13.47
CA PHE A 344 3.39 -3.94 -13.29
C PHE A 344 1.99 -3.76 -13.87
N THR A 345 1.32 -2.66 -13.54
CA THR A 345 -0.02 -2.33 -14.06
C THR A 345 -0.02 -2.25 -15.58
N PHE A 346 1.00 -1.60 -16.18
CA PHE A 346 1.15 -1.53 -17.63
C PHE A 346 1.27 -2.92 -18.27
N VAL A 347 2.12 -3.79 -17.71
CA VAL A 347 2.32 -5.15 -18.22
C VAL A 347 1.02 -5.96 -18.14
N VAL A 348 0.32 -5.92 -17.01
CA VAL A 348 -0.94 -6.65 -16.82
C VAL A 348 -2.01 -6.17 -17.80
N VAL A 349 -2.21 -4.86 -17.90
CA VAL A 349 -3.19 -4.27 -18.83
C VAL A 349 -2.86 -4.60 -20.28
N LEU A 350 -1.57 -4.54 -20.67
CA LEU A 350 -1.12 -4.89 -22.01
C LEU A 350 -1.38 -6.36 -22.35
N VAL A 351 -1.05 -7.27 -21.44
CA VAL A 351 -1.28 -8.71 -21.61
C VAL A 351 -2.77 -9.00 -21.77
N LEU A 352 -3.61 -8.46 -20.89
CA LEU A 352 -5.06 -8.62 -20.95
C LEU A 352 -5.65 -8.06 -22.26
N ALA A 353 -5.22 -6.87 -22.68
CA ALA A 353 -5.65 -6.27 -23.93
C ALA A 353 -5.23 -7.09 -25.15
N LEU A 354 -4.02 -7.64 -25.17
CA LEU A 354 -3.54 -8.51 -26.24
C LEU A 354 -4.32 -9.83 -26.29
N LEU A 355 -4.61 -10.44 -25.17
CA LEU A 355 -5.39 -11.69 -25.10
C LEU A 355 -6.80 -11.50 -25.64
N THR A 356 -7.48 -10.42 -25.25
CA THR A 356 -8.84 -10.13 -25.72
C THR A 356 -8.87 -9.73 -27.18
N ALA A 357 -7.91 -8.95 -27.66
CA ALA A 357 -7.79 -8.61 -29.08
C ALA A 357 -7.53 -9.86 -29.93
N LEU A 358 -6.66 -10.77 -29.46
CA LEU A 358 -6.40 -12.03 -30.15
C LEU A 358 -7.64 -12.93 -30.22
N ALA A 359 -8.41 -12.99 -29.13
CA ALA A 359 -9.69 -13.73 -29.10
C ALA A 359 -10.70 -13.13 -30.09
N ALA A 360 -10.84 -11.80 -30.10
CA ALA A 360 -11.73 -11.10 -31.03
C ALA A 360 -11.35 -11.35 -32.50
N VAL A 361 -10.06 -11.26 -32.83
CA VAL A 361 -9.55 -11.52 -34.18
C VAL A 361 -9.77 -12.98 -34.60
N ARG A 362 -9.46 -13.94 -33.73
CA ARG A 362 -9.69 -15.36 -34.01
C ARG A 362 -11.16 -15.67 -34.32
N ARG A 363 -12.08 -15.02 -33.64
CA ARG A 363 -13.52 -15.20 -33.87
C ARG A 363 -13.91 -14.70 -35.27
N VAL A 364 -13.39 -13.54 -35.70
CA VAL A 364 -13.68 -12.96 -37.03
C VAL A 364 -13.04 -13.76 -38.17
N LEU A 365 -11.82 -14.28 -37.97
CA LEU A 365 -11.14 -15.10 -38.95
C LEU A 365 -11.80 -16.48 -39.20
N ARG A 366 -12.64 -16.94 -38.29
CA ARG A 366 -13.43 -18.17 -38.43
C ARG A 366 -14.74 -18.01 -39.23
N ILE A 367 -15.13 -16.75 -39.54
CA ILE A 367 -16.30 -16.48 -40.38
C ILE A 367 -15.94 -16.83 -41.82
N ASP A 368 -16.71 -17.74 -42.42
CA ASP A 368 -16.50 -18.23 -43.77
C ASP A 368 -16.69 -17.05 -44.79
N PRO A 369 -15.69 -16.73 -45.59
CA PRO A 369 -15.78 -15.63 -46.58
C PRO A 369 -16.84 -15.86 -47.64
N ILE A 370 -17.23 -17.13 -47.90
CA ILE A 370 -18.22 -17.46 -48.92
C ILE A 370 -19.65 -17.14 -48.43
N ALA A 371 -19.93 -17.37 -47.15
CA ALA A 371 -21.22 -17.05 -46.54
C ALA A 371 -21.49 -15.54 -46.50
N ALA A 372 -20.46 -14.72 -46.44
CA ALA A 372 -20.55 -13.26 -46.40
C ALA A 372 -20.81 -12.62 -47.77
N THR A 373 -20.49 -13.31 -48.87
CA THR A 373 -20.68 -12.83 -50.25
C THR A 373 -21.98 -13.28 -50.91
N THR A 374 -22.61 -14.34 -50.39
CA THR A 374 -23.83 -14.92 -50.94
C THR A 374 -25.14 -14.40 -50.35
N GLY A 375 -25.11 -13.47 -49.39
CA GLY A 375 -26.31 -12.86 -48.80
C GLY A 375 -27.23 -13.85 -48.02
N ALA A 376 -26.85 -15.11 -47.90
CA ALA A 376 -27.62 -16.13 -47.21
C ALA A 376 -27.05 -16.31 -45.77
N GLY A 377 -27.53 -15.52 -44.83
CA GLY A 377 -27.14 -15.78 -43.47
C GLY A 377 -27.18 -14.59 -42.49
N VAL A 378 -28.25 -13.80 -42.55
CA VAL A 378 -28.64 -13.01 -41.37
C VAL A 378 -30.03 -13.44 -40.96
N HIS A 379 -30.13 -14.59 -40.32
CA HIS A 379 -31.18 -14.85 -39.35
C HIS A 379 -30.53 -14.77 -37.99
N ILE A 380 -30.98 -13.73 -37.24
CA ILE A 380 -30.64 -13.41 -35.86
C ILE A 380 -31.05 -14.53 -34.94
#